data_599ee107031f04fef4d9dac8e32a6c33
#
_entry.id   599ee107031f04fef4d9dac8e32a6c33
#
_cell.length_a   1.000
_cell.length_b   1.000
_cell.length_c   1.000
_cell.angle_alpha   90.00
_cell.angle_beta   90.00
_cell.angle_gamma   90.00
#
_symmetry.space_group_name_H-M   'P 1'
#
loop_
_entity.id
_entity.type
_entity.pdbx_description
1 polymer ?
#
loop_
_entity_poly.entity_id
_entity_poly.type
_entity_poly.pdbx_seq_one_letter_code
_entity_poly.pdbx_strand_id
1 'polypeptide(L)'
;MNKNIKNLLSAAAVSLSLLGMASCTGDLDVKPIDPNMNTQVNPTALFNKCYANLAMSGNSTGDDQCDIDGLDGGTAGFIRQLWCSNEMTTDEAICHWSDAGIREFCYNTYDDSHPMLNGLFARLTTGISYCNQYINECGDKDATKTAEVRFLRALEYYFLMDAFGNVPFATTLEKPVRYTRAE
;
A
#
# COMPACT_ATOMS: atom_id res chain seq x y z
N MET A 1 11.40 59.80 27.84
CA MET A 1 11.14 59.23 26.51
C MET A 1 9.65 59.35 26.25
N ASN A 2 9.26 60.05 25.20
CA ASN A 2 7.88 60.46 24.93
C ASN A 2 7.00 59.21 24.63
N LYS A 3 5.78 59.14 25.17
CA LYS A 3 4.87 57.99 25.06
C LYS A 3 4.62 57.56 23.58
N ASN A 4 4.61 58.58 22.70
CA ASN A 4 4.45 58.36 21.25
C ASN A 4 5.67 57.68 20.60
N ILE A 5 6.89 57.93 21.10
CA ILE A 5 8.11 57.28 20.60
C ILE A 5 8.15 55.83 21.03
N LYS A 6 7.69 55.50 22.25
CA LYS A 6 7.59 54.10 22.70
C LYS A 6 6.60 53.29 21.90
N ASN A 7 5.44 53.87 21.56
CA ASN A 7 4.43 53.23 20.75
C ASN A 7 4.90 53.03 19.29
N LEU A 8 5.67 53.97 18.74
CA LEU A 8 6.24 53.88 17.40
C LEU A 8 7.34 52.79 17.34
N LEU A 9 8.18 52.69 18.37
CA LEU A 9 9.21 51.67 18.46
C LEU A 9 8.63 50.24 18.66
N SER A 10 7.55 50.12 19.47
CA SER A 10 6.88 48.82 19.62
C SER A 10 6.12 48.41 18.35
N ALA A 11 5.48 49.34 17.63
CA ALA A 11 4.85 49.03 16.34
C ALA A 11 5.87 48.63 15.27
N ALA A 12 7.02 49.27 15.21
CA ALA A 12 8.12 48.90 14.30
C ALA A 12 8.73 47.54 14.66
N ALA A 13 8.86 47.21 15.93
CA ALA A 13 9.38 45.91 16.37
C ALA A 13 8.39 44.76 16.02
N VAL A 14 7.09 44.99 16.17
CA VAL A 14 6.05 44.01 15.81
C VAL A 14 5.97 43.81 14.29
N SER A 15 6.09 44.86 13.48
CA SER A 15 6.09 44.75 12.03
C SER A 15 7.35 44.04 11.50
N LEU A 16 8.51 44.26 12.16
CA LEU A 16 9.76 43.58 11.78
C LEU A 16 9.73 42.07 12.14
N SER A 17 9.08 41.69 13.24
CA SER A 17 8.90 40.26 13.60
C SER A 17 7.91 39.54 12.73
N LEU A 18 6.90 40.20 12.19
CA LEU A 18 5.93 39.62 11.23
C LEU A 18 6.56 39.40 9.85
N LEU A 19 7.53 40.21 9.43
CA LEU A 19 8.26 40.00 8.17
C LEU A 19 9.28 38.86 8.25
N GLY A 20 9.75 38.52 9.46
CA GLY A 20 10.64 37.35 9.66
C GLY A 20 9.95 36.00 9.65
N MET A 21 8.62 35.94 9.72
CA MET A 21 7.85 34.68 9.67
C MET A 21 7.45 34.24 8.26
N ALA A 22 7.73 35.05 7.24
CA ALA A 22 7.64 34.63 5.83
C ALA A 22 8.90 33.86 5.39
N SER A 23 9.50 33.11 6.32
CA SER A 23 10.69 32.29 6.09
C SER A 23 10.35 31.04 5.29
N CYS A 24 10.76 31.03 4.03
CA CYS A 24 11.29 29.84 3.35
C CYS A 24 10.38 28.60 3.28
N THR A 25 9.08 28.74 2.99
CA THR A 25 8.30 27.60 2.55
C THR A 25 8.72 27.15 1.14
N GLY A 26 9.27 28.04 0.33
CA GLY A 26 9.81 27.71 -1.00
C GLY A 26 11.06 26.83 -0.97
N ASP A 27 11.80 26.82 0.15
CA ASP A 27 12.99 25.97 0.33
C ASP A 27 12.62 24.50 0.67
N LEU A 28 11.35 24.25 0.98
CA LEU A 28 10.82 22.91 1.23
C LEU A 28 10.31 22.25 -0.07
N ASP A 29 10.16 23.03 -1.13
CA ASP A 29 9.72 22.55 -2.45
C ASP A 29 10.92 22.18 -3.32
N VAL A 30 11.82 21.37 -2.77
CA VAL A 30 13.01 20.87 -3.47
C VAL A 30 12.61 19.79 -4.47
N LYS A 31 13.07 19.97 -5.72
CA LYS A 31 12.97 18.88 -6.68
C LYS A 31 13.83 17.70 -6.22
N PRO A 32 13.35 16.46 -6.41
CA PRO A 32 14.15 15.28 -6.10
C PRO A 32 15.54 15.37 -6.73
N ILE A 33 16.57 15.10 -5.94
CA ILE A 33 17.97 15.10 -6.41
C ILE A 33 18.22 13.88 -7.31
N ASP A 34 17.52 12.77 -7.07
CA ASP A 34 17.59 11.59 -7.91
C ASP A 34 16.80 11.82 -9.22
N PRO A 35 17.46 11.84 -10.40
CA PRO A 35 16.78 12.03 -11.68
C PRO A 35 15.80 10.88 -12.03
N ASN A 36 15.90 9.73 -11.36
CA ASN A 36 15.00 8.61 -11.54
C ASN A 36 13.74 8.73 -10.67
N MET A 37 13.71 9.65 -9.73
CA MET A 37 12.56 9.92 -8.89
C MET A 37 11.52 10.74 -9.67
N ASN A 38 10.64 10.03 -10.38
CA ASN A 38 9.56 10.67 -11.11
C ASN A 38 8.41 10.96 -10.14
N THR A 39 8.18 12.24 -9.85
CA THR A 39 7.07 12.70 -9.01
C THR A 39 5.73 12.69 -9.74
N GLN A 40 5.73 12.42 -11.04
CA GLN A 40 4.49 12.33 -11.83
C GLN A 40 4.06 10.88 -12.00
N VAL A 41 2.82 10.61 -11.63
CA VAL A 41 2.22 9.30 -11.81
C VAL A 41 2.08 8.99 -13.30
N ASN A 42 2.66 7.87 -13.72
CA ASN A 42 2.43 7.32 -15.06
C ASN A 42 1.16 6.44 -15.01
N PRO A 43 0.05 6.85 -15.63
CA PRO A 43 -1.22 6.12 -15.56
C PRO A 43 -1.12 4.69 -16.07
N THR A 44 -0.34 4.46 -17.14
CA THR A 44 -0.20 3.12 -17.73
C THR A 44 0.63 2.21 -16.82
N ALA A 45 1.71 2.71 -16.24
CA ALA A 45 2.53 1.94 -15.31
C ALA A 45 1.73 1.57 -14.04
N LEU A 46 0.97 2.51 -13.49
CA LEU A 46 0.15 2.27 -12.30
C LEU A 46 -1.00 1.30 -12.59
N PHE A 47 -1.66 1.42 -13.75
CA PHE A 47 -2.67 0.45 -14.21
C PHE A 47 -2.08 -0.96 -14.30
N ASN A 48 -0.95 -1.12 -14.96
CA ASN A 48 -0.28 -2.40 -15.08
C ASN A 48 0.14 -2.97 -13.71
N LYS A 49 0.50 -2.10 -12.76
CA LYS A 49 0.86 -2.50 -11.40
C LYS A 49 -0.31 -3.10 -10.63
N CYS A 50 -1.55 -2.63 -10.86
CA CYS A 50 -2.75 -3.25 -10.28
C CYS A 50 -2.92 -4.71 -10.72
N TYR A 51 -2.65 -5.03 -11.98
CA TYR A 51 -2.67 -6.42 -12.47
C TYR A 51 -1.44 -7.22 -12.01
N ALA A 52 -0.26 -6.59 -12.06
CA ALA A 52 1.00 -7.24 -11.69
C ALA A 52 0.99 -7.74 -10.25
N ASN A 53 0.30 -7.08 -9.34
CA ASN A 53 0.14 -7.51 -7.95
C ASN A 53 -0.43 -8.93 -7.81
N LEU A 54 -1.33 -9.33 -8.70
CA LEU A 54 -1.92 -10.66 -8.71
C LEU A 54 -1.09 -11.71 -9.47
N ALA A 55 -0.17 -11.26 -10.34
CA ALA A 55 0.59 -12.13 -11.24
C ALA A 55 2.06 -12.33 -10.82
N MET A 56 2.62 -11.38 -10.10
CA MET A 56 4.06 -11.31 -9.80
C MET A 56 4.30 -11.14 -8.31
N SER A 57 5.49 -11.54 -7.87
CA SER A 57 5.96 -11.32 -6.48
C SER A 57 7.14 -10.34 -6.40
N GLY A 58 7.67 -9.88 -7.54
CA GLY A 58 8.76 -8.92 -7.62
C GLY A 58 9.19 -8.63 -9.05
N ASN A 59 10.05 -7.64 -9.21
CA ASN A 59 10.61 -7.21 -10.50
C ASN A 59 11.97 -7.81 -10.79
N SER A 60 12.52 -8.59 -9.89
CA SER A 60 13.88 -9.09 -9.94
C SER A 60 13.93 -10.53 -10.42
N THR A 61 15.04 -10.89 -11.02
CA THR A 61 15.42 -12.26 -11.33
C THR A 61 16.13 -12.96 -10.16
N GLY A 62 16.29 -12.28 -9.02
CA GLY A 62 16.86 -12.84 -7.79
C GLY A 62 15.78 -13.42 -6.89
N ASP A 63 16.07 -14.55 -6.25
CA ASP A 63 15.11 -15.32 -5.46
C ASP A 63 14.60 -14.58 -4.20
N ASP A 64 15.34 -13.60 -3.71
CA ASP A 64 15.08 -12.96 -2.41
C ASP A 64 14.37 -11.59 -2.52
N GLN A 65 14.07 -11.09 -3.72
CA GLN A 65 13.54 -9.74 -3.88
C GLN A 65 12.04 -9.74 -4.17
N CYS A 66 11.27 -9.52 -3.12
CA CYS A 66 9.85 -9.22 -3.23
C CYS A 66 9.61 -7.73 -3.53
N ASP A 67 8.52 -7.42 -4.22
CA ASP A 67 8.00 -6.05 -4.39
C ASP A 67 7.31 -5.50 -3.12
N ILE A 68 7.10 -6.35 -2.12
CA ILE A 68 6.60 -6.00 -0.79
C ILE A 68 7.72 -6.26 0.22
N ASP A 69 8.10 -5.20 0.94
CA ASP A 69 9.17 -5.27 1.94
C ASP A 69 8.87 -6.30 3.02
N GLY A 70 9.90 -7.02 3.44
CA GLY A 70 9.81 -8.05 4.47
C GLY A 70 9.21 -9.39 4.01
N LEU A 71 8.86 -9.55 2.73
CA LEU A 71 8.40 -10.81 2.17
C LEU A 71 9.45 -11.44 1.26
N ASP A 72 9.43 -12.76 1.21
CA ASP A 72 10.26 -13.56 0.31
C ASP A 72 9.65 -13.61 -1.10
N GLY A 73 10.44 -13.26 -2.14
CA GLY A 73 9.97 -13.20 -3.53
C GLY A 73 9.53 -14.55 -4.10
N GLY A 74 10.13 -15.64 -3.64
CA GLY A 74 9.79 -16.99 -4.08
C GLY A 74 8.46 -17.48 -3.51
N THR A 75 8.01 -16.94 -2.38
CA THR A 75 6.79 -17.40 -1.69
C THR A 75 5.64 -16.41 -1.73
N ALA A 76 5.90 -15.13 -1.99
CA ALA A 76 4.95 -14.03 -1.80
C ALA A 76 3.98 -13.81 -2.97
N GLY A 77 3.97 -14.64 -4.01
CA GLY A 77 3.04 -14.54 -5.13
C GLY A 77 1.60 -14.84 -4.72
N PHE A 78 0.64 -14.04 -5.19
CA PHE A 78 -0.79 -14.16 -4.82
C PHE A 78 -1.33 -15.59 -4.99
N ILE A 79 -1.15 -16.18 -6.18
CA ILE A 79 -1.67 -17.54 -6.47
C ILE A 79 -1.05 -18.58 -5.56
N ARG A 80 0.27 -18.50 -5.30
CA ARG A 80 0.94 -19.42 -4.38
C ARG A 80 0.38 -19.33 -2.97
N GLN A 81 0.25 -18.12 -2.46
CA GLN A 81 -0.26 -17.88 -1.11
C GLN A 81 -1.72 -18.35 -0.96
N LEU A 82 -2.56 -18.01 -1.92
CA LEU A 82 -3.96 -18.40 -1.94
C LEU A 82 -4.10 -19.93 -2.04
N TRP A 83 -3.37 -20.56 -2.97
CA TRP A 83 -3.42 -22.01 -3.14
C TRP A 83 -2.92 -22.74 -1.87
N CYS A 84 -1.79 -22.33 -1.32
CA CYS A 84 -1.25 -22.97 -0.12
C CYS A 84 -2.22 -22.86 1.06
N SER A 85 -2.86 -21.74 1.27
CA SER A 85 -3.79 -21.56 2.39
C SER A 85 -5.09 -22.35 2.24
N ASN A 86 -5.54 -22.62 1.00
CA ASN A 86 -6.77 -23.35 0.75
C ASN A 86 -6.55 -24.86 0.62
N GLU A 87 -5.57 -25.28 -0.20
CA GLU A 87 -5.41 -26.69 -0.55
C GLU A 87 -4.57 -27.48 0.46
N MET A 88 -3.52 -26.86 0.99
CA MET A 88 -2.63 -27.57 1.91
C MET A 88 -3.19 -27.75 3.33
N THR A 89 -4.27 -27.07 3.64
CA THR A 89 -5.02 -27.25 4.89
C THR A 89 -6.06 -28.37 4.79
N THR A 90 -6.14 -29.02 3.65
CA THR A 90 -7.02 -30.17 3.37
C THR A 90 -6.23 -31.47 3.29
N ASP A 91 -6.89 -32.60 3.08
CA ASP A 91 -6.30 -33.91 2.83
C ASP A 91 -6.01 -34.20 1.35
N GLU A 92 -6.31 -33.25 0.45
CA GLU A 92 -6.12 -33.38 -0.99
C GLU A 92 -4.70 -33.17 -1.46
N ALA A 93 -3.92 -32.31 -0.72
CA ALA A 93 -2.58 -31.92 -1.12
C ALA A 93 -1.60 -31.91 0.05
N ILE A 94 -0.40 -32.42 -0.20
CA ILE A 94 0.73 -32.29 0.71
C ILE A 94 1.93 -31.73 -0.05
N CYS A 95 2.60 -30.79 0.55
CA CYS A 95 3.83 -30.19 0.02
C CYS A 95 5.03 -30.56 0.89
N HIS A 96 6.09 -31.04 0.26
CA HIS A 96 7.32 -31.44 0.94
C HIS A 96 8.43 -30.37 0.88
N TRP A 97 8.12 -29.16 0.44
CA TRP A 97 9.07 -28.06 0.47
C TRP A 97 9.34 -27.61 1.90
N SER A 98 10.52 -27.06 2.11
CA SER A 98 10.98 -26.61 3.44
C SER A 98 10.71 -25.14 3.72
N ASP A 99 9.96 -24.46 2.87
CA ASP A 99 9.61 -23.06 3.09
C ASP A 99 8.81 -22.88 4.39
N ALA A 100 9.05 -21.77 5.06
CA ALA A 100 8.39 -21.45 6.32
C ALA A 100 6.87 -21.38 6.12
N GLY A 101 6.13 -22.08 6.98
CA GLY A 101 4.67 -22.12 6.94
C GLY A 101 4.07 -23.33 6.17
N ILE A 102 4.81 -23.99 5.30
CA ILE A 102 4.31 -25.13 4.54
C ILE A 102 3.86 -26.27 5.45
N ARG A 103 4.71 -26.62 6.41
CA ARG A 103 4.42 -27.71 7.33
C ARG A 103 3.23 -27.41 8.24
N GLU A 104 3.14 -26.21 8.72
CA GLU A 104 2.06 -25.75 9.59
C GLU A 104 0.70 -25.81 8.89
N PHE A 105 0.62 -25.50 7.59
CA PHE A 105 -0.59 -25.70 6.79
C PHE A 105 -0.93 -27.20 6.66
N CYS A 106 0.01 -28.04 6.27
CA CYS A 106 -0.22 -29.48 6.09
C CYS A 106 -0.68 -30.18 7.37
N TYR A 107 -0.29 -29.70 8.53
CA TYR A 107 -0.68 -30.28 9.82
C TYR A 107 -1.79 -29.49 10.55
N ASN A 108 -2.31 -28.43 9.94
CA ASN A 108 -3.30 -27.54 10.55
C ASN A 108 -2.89 -27.01 11.93
N THR A 109 -1.60 -26.63 12.07
CA THR A 109 -1.01 -26.10 13.31
C THR A 109 -0.62 -24.63 13.20
N TYR A 110 -1.16 -23.92 12.21
CA TYR A 110 -0.92 -22.50 11.97
C TYR A 110 -1.71 -21.61 12.94
N ASP A 111 -1.21 -20.40 13.15
CA ASP A 111 -1.81 -19.35 13.97
C ASP A 111 -1.72 -17.98 13.27
N ASP A 112 -2.04 -16.91 13.97
CA ASP A 112 -2.03 -15.52 13.47
C ASP A 112 -0.63 -14.98 13.16
N SER A 113 0.44 -15.65 13.58
CA SER A 113 1.83 -15.28 13.23
C SER A 113 2.35 -15.98 11.96
N HIS A 114 1.52 -16.78 11.31
CA HIS A 114 1.91 -17.62 10.18
C HIS A 114 2.43 -16.79 8.98
N PRO A 115 3.66 -17.05 8.48
CA PRO A 115 4.31 -16.18 7.50
C PRO A 115 3.58 -16.10 6.16
N MET A 116 3.00 -17.19 5.69
CA MET A 116 2.27 -17.19 4.42
C MET A 116 0.90 -16.52 4.54
N LEU A 117 0.21 -16.59 5.68
CA LEU A 117 -1.01 -15.81 5.91
C LEU A 117 -0.73 -14.32 5.99
N ASN A 118 0.34 -13.92 6.67
CA ASN A 118 0.83 -12.55 6.68
C ASN A 118 1.18 -12.06 5.27
N GLY A 119 1.82 -12.92 4.48
CA GLY A 119 2.14 -12.64 3.08
C GLY A 119 0.90 -12.43 2.23
N LEU A 120 -0.11 -13.28 2.34
CA LEU A 120 -1.38 -13.15 1.61
C LEU A 120 -2.11 -11.86 1.99
N PHE A 121 -2.17 -11.55 3.29
CA PHE A 121 -2.77 -10.30 3.77
C PHE A 121 -2.05 -9.07 3.21
N ALA A 122 -0.72 -9.06 3.29
CA ALA A 122 0.10 -7.96 2.77
C ALA A 122 -0.06 -7.81 1.25
N ARG A 123 -0.06 -8.91 0.49
CA ARG A 123 -0.25 -8.92 -0.96
C ARG A 123 -1.59 -8.30 -1.36
N LEU A 124 -2.69 -8.74 -0.75
CA LEU A 124 -4.03 -8.25 -1.06
C LEU A 124 -4.21 -6.77 -0.65
N THR A 125 -3.74 -6.38 0.53
CA THR A 125 -3.84 -4.98 0.98
C THR A 125 -2.96 -4.03 0.16
N THR A 126 -1.80 -4.48 -0.32
CA THR A 126 -0.95 -3.73 -1.24
C THR A 126 -1.63 -3.51 -2.59
N GLY A 127 -2.26 -4.54 -3.16
CA GLY A 127 -3.01 -4.41 -4.40
C GLY A 127 -4.19 -3.46 -4.29
N ILE A 128 -4.97 -3.56 -3.21
CA ILE A 128 -6.04 -2.59 -2.89
C ILE A 128 -5.49 -1.16 -2.85
N SER A 129 -4.30 -0.96 -2.28
CA SER A 129 -3.66 0.36 -2.21
C SER A 129 -3.28 0.88 -3.60
N TYR A 130 -2.75 0.02 -4.49
CA TYR A 130 -2.48 0.39 -5.88
C TYR A 130 -3.75 0.74 -6.65
N CYS A 131 -4.83 -0.02 -6.46
CA CYS A 131 -6.12 0.26 -7.04
C CYS A 131 -6.69 1.61 -6.55
N ASN A 132 -6.61 1.89 -5.25
CA ASN A 132 -7.03 3.17 -4.68
C ASN A 132 -6.21 4.33 -5.24
N GLN A 133 -4.89 4.15 -5.37
CA GLN A 133 -4.02 5.17 -5.96
C GLN A 133 -4.40 5.43 -7.41
N TYR A 134 -4.60 4.40 -8.24
CA TYR A 134 -5.02 4.58 -9.62
C TYR A 134 -6.35 5.34 -9.72
N ILE A 135 -7.35 4.95 -8.95
CA ILE A 135 -8.67 5.59 -8.97
C ILE A 135 -8.57 7.06 -8.52
N ASN A 136 -7.75 7.36 -7.51
CA ASN A 136 -7.56 8.73 -7.01
C ASN A 136 -6.85 9.64 -8.02
N GLU A 137 -5.82 9.15 -8.70
CA GLU A 137 -4.93 9.99 -9.51
C GLU A 137 -5.21 9.93 -11.02
N CYS A 138 -5.87 8.86 -11.46
CA CYS A 138 -6.08 8.58 -12.87
C CYS A 138 -7.52 8.20 -13.23
N GLY A 139 -8.42 8.12 -12.26
CA GLY A 139 -9.76 7.56 -12.45
C GLY A 139 -10.66 8.34 -13.41
N ASP A 140 -10.38 9.60 -13.65
CA ASP A 140 -11.08 10.48 -14.59
C ASP A 140 -10.53 10.39 -16.04
N LYS A 141 -9.36 9.77 -16.24
CA LYS A 141 -8.65 9.77 -17.53
C LYS A 141 -9.14 8.69 -18.50
N ASP A 142 -9.61 7.56 -17.99
CA ASP A 142 -10.06 6.41 -18.79
C ASP A 142 -11.10 5.61 -18.00
N ALA A 143 -12.37 5.77 -18.37
CA ALA A 143 -13.50 5.14 -17.69
C ALA A 143 -13.45 3.60 -17.75
N THR A 144 -12.95 3.02 -18.84
CA THR A 144 -12.84 1.57 -19.01
C THR A 144 -11.80 1.00 -18.06
N LYS A 145 -10.60 1.55 -18.06
CA LYS A 145 -9.53 1.13 -17.14
C LYS A 145 -9.91 1.36 -15.67
N THR A 146 -10.63 2.44 -15.39
CA THR A 146 -11.14 2.69 -14.03
C THR A 146 -12.14 1.63 -13.59
N ALA A 147 -13.01 1.18 -14.49
CA ALA A 147 -13.94 0.08 -14.19
C ALA A 147 -13.19 -1.24 -13.94
N GLU A 148 -12.17 -1.54 -14.74
CA GLU A 148 -11.30 -2.71 -14.54
C GLU A 148 -10.58 -2.66 -13.19
N VAL A 149 -9.97 -1.52 -12.83
CA VAL A 149 -9.27 -1.36 -11.54
C VAL A 149 -10.24 -1.46 -10.35
N ARG A 150 -11.47 -0.94 -10.49
CA ARG A 150 -12.51 -1.13 -9.48
C ARG A 150 -12.90 -2.60 -9.32
N PHE A 151 -12.94 -3.35 -10.41
CA PHE A 151 -13.17 -4.79 -10.38
C PHE A 151 -12.02 -5.52 -9.67
N LEU A 152 -10.76 -5.22 -10.01
CA LEU A 152 -9.59 -5.81 -9.34
C LEU A 152 -9.61 -5.53 -7.84
N ARG A 153 -9.90 -4.31 -7.42
CA ARG A 153 -10.04 -3.95 -6.02
C ARG A 153 -11.12 -4.77 -5.31
N ALA A 154 -12.27 -4.94 -5.96
CA ALA A 154 -13.36 -5.74 -5.42
C ALA A 154 -12.98 -7.23 -5.29
N LEU A 155 -12.23 -7.77 -6.27
CA LEU A 155 -11.70 -9.12 -6.25
C LEU A 155 -10.71 -9.33 -5.09
N GLU A 156 -9.79 -8.38 -4.87
CA GLU A 156 -8.85 -8.44 -3.76
C GLU A 156 -9.55 -8.37 -2.40
N TYR A 157 -10.57 -7.52 -2.27
CA TYR A 157 -11.42 -7.49 -1.07
C TYR A 157 -12.22 -8.78 -0.88
N TYR A 158 -12.70 -9.40 -1.94
CA TYR A 158 -13.39 -10.68 -1.85
C TYR A 158 -12.49 -11.74 -1.21
N PHE A 159 -11.26 -11.92 -1.71
CA PHE A 159 -10.31 -12.86 -1.15
C PHE A 159 -9.85 -12.48 0.26
N LEU A 160 -9.66 -11.18 0.51
CA LEU A 160 -9.27 -10.70 1.83
C LEU A 160 -10.37 -10.99 2.88
N MET A 161 -11.62 -10.74 2.53
CA MET A 161 -12.76 -11.01 3.40
C MET A 161 -12.99 -12.52 3.58
N ASP A 162 -12.82 -13.30 2.52
CA ASP A 162 -12.98 -14.76 2.57
C ASP A 162 -11.95 -15.40 3.49
N ALA A 163 -10.67 -15.02 3.34
CA ALA A 163 -9.58 -15.58 4.13
C ALA A 163 -9.52 -15.07 5.59
N PHE A 164 -9.85 -13.80 5.84
CA PHE A 164 -9.60 -13.14 7.13
C PHE A 164 -10.86 -12.63 7.85
N GLY A 165 -12.02 -12.67 7.20
CA GLY A 165 -13.29 -12.25 7.80
C GLY A 165 -13.42 -10.75 7.96
N ASN A 166 -13.08 -10.21 9.14
CA ASN A 166 -13.16 -8.78 9.43
C ASN A 166 -11.87 -8.08 9.02
N VAL A 167 -11.92 -7.26 7.99
CA VAL A 167 -10.73 -6.68 7.36
C VAL A 167 -10.79 -5.15 7.32
N PRO A 168 -9.63 -4.47 7.23
CA PRO A 168 -9.60 -3.04 6.99
C PRO A 168 -10.26 -2.71 5.64
N PHE A 169 -11.12 -1.70 5.60
CA PHE A 169 -11.77 -1.27 4.37
C PHE A 169 -11.40 0.17 4.06
N ALA A 170 -10.85 0.39 2.89
CA ALA A 170 -10.49 1.71 2.37
C ALA A 170 -10.74 1.77 0.86
N THR A 171 -11.47 2.78 0.43
CA THR A 171 -11.72 3.07 -1.00
C THR A 171 -10.98 4.32 -1.49
N THR A 172 -10.22 4.93 -0.60
CA THR A 172 -9.39 6.11 -0.83
C THR A 172 -7.99 5.88 -0.27
N LEU A 173 -7.11 6.87 -0.39
CA LEU A 173 -5.77 6.85 0.20
C LEU A 173 -5.75 7.26 1.70
N GLU A 174 -6.91 7.51 2.27
CA GLU A 174 -7.06 7.84 3.68
C GLU A 174 -6.92 6.60 4.58
N LYS A 175 -6.86 6.85 5.89
CA LYS A 175 -6.77 5.77 6.87
C LYS A 175 -7.94 4.81 6.74
N PRO A 176 -7.71 3.49 6.61
CA PRO A 176 -8.77 2.51 6.49
C PRO A 176 -9.63 2.43 7.77
N VAL A 177 -10.90 2.17 7.60
CA VAL A 177 -11.84 1.87 8.67
C VAL A 177 -12.04 0.35 8.73
N ARG A 178 -12.11 -0.20 9.92
CA ARG A 178 -12.40 -1.62 10.12
C ARG A 178 -13.91 -1.81 10.19
N TYR A 179 -14.44 -2.62 9.30
CA TYR A 179 -15.83 -3.07 9.32
C TYR A 179 -15.94 -4.54 9.70
N THR A 180 -17.09 -4.95 10.18
CA THR A 180 -17.38 -6.36 10.35
C THR A 180 -17.73 -6.99 8.99
N ARG A 181 -17.61 -8.31 8.85
CA ARG A 181 -17.95 -9.04 7.62
C ARG A 181 -19.42 -8.83 7.18
N ALA A 182 -20.31 -8.51 8.12
CA ALA A 182 -21.73 -8.29 7.87
C ALA A 182 -22.04 -6.88 7.33
N GLU A 183 -21.14 -5.95 7.45
CA GLU A 183 -21.23 -4.56 6.93
C GLU A 183 -20.61 -4.43 5.56
#